data_dad9e6afc8a3209df8c4cfd2242c39d0
#
_entry.id   dad9e6afc8a3209df8c4cfd2242c39d0
#
_cell.length_a   1.000
_cell.length_b   1.000
_cell.length_c   1.000
_cell.angle_alpha   90.00
_cell.angle_beta   90.00
_cell.angle_gamma   90.00
#
_symmetry.space_group_name_H-M   'P 1'
#
loop_
_entity.id
_entity.type
_entity.pdbx_description
1 polymer ?
#
loop_
_entity_poly.entity_id
_entity_poly.type
_entity_poly.pdbx_seq_one_letter_code
_entity_poly.pdbx_strand_id
1 'polypeptide(L)'
;MFKQRVVFVHGEGNFGAAAWPRQHGMALTYDALFLRRHVFDAVAEPVESSFSEDAAIVLRSLADDGRGAAGGHVVAHSQGAVAAMLAAVERPDLVFSLTLVEPACLSLTAELPATAAHRALMQPLFEVRQQLGDEDFQREFVRRVYAADLQELATPEEKRSARRLRLQAPAWEAPLHIVPGVPTLVLTGGWEPLYEEIAAYLRETGARHRIAAGGHRPQDSAEGDRAIRSFIGEVSRSRSAKAS
;
A
#
# COMPACT_ATOMS: atom_id res chain seq x y z
N MET A 1 26.65 -14.51 1.37
CA MET A 1 26.18 -13.21 0.80
C MET A 1 24.83 -12.92 1.45
N PHE A 2 24.69 -11.79 2.14
CA PHE A 2 23.43 -11.43 2.77
C PHE A 2 22.43 -11.01 1.69
N LYS A 3 21.18 -11.49 1.81
CA LYS A 3 20.08 -11.09 0.91
C LYS A 3 19.63 -9.69 1.27
N GLN A 4 19.41 -8.83 0.25
CA GLN A 4 18.80 -7.53 0.48
C GLN A 4 17.34 -7.70 0.92
N ARG A 5 16.90 -6.85 1.83
CA ARG A 5 15.54 -6.85 2.36
C ARG A 5 14.54 -6.28 1.36
N VAL A 6 13.40 -6.95 1.24
CA VAL A 6 12.21 -6.42 0.53
C VAL A 6 11.01 -6.59 1.45
N VAL A 7 10.36 -5.48 1.76
CA VAL A 7 9.20 -5.43 2.65
C VAL A 7 7.95 -5.23 1.84
N PHE A 8 6.94 -6.08 2.02
CA PHE A 8 5.65 -6.03 1.35
C PHE A 8 4.56 -5.55 2.30
N VAL A 9 3.89 -4.44 1.95
CA VAL A 9 2.85 -3.78 2.76
C VAL A 9 1.52 -3.84 2.03
N HIS A 10 0.58 -4.63 2.51
CA HIS A 10 -0.72 -4.85 1.88
C HIS A 10 -1.69 -3.66 2.03
N GLY A 11 -2.72 -3.63 1.18
CA GLY A 11 -3.88 -2.72 1.28
C GLY A 11 -5.01 -3.31 2.13
N GLU A 12 -6.25 -3.21 1.64
CA GLU A 12 -7.42 -3.85 2.22
C GLU A 12 -7.58 -5.31 1.73
N GLY A 13 -8.40 -6.07 2.42
CA GLY A 13 -8.68 -7.46 2.12
C GLY A 13 -7.63 -8.42 2.68
N ASN A 14 -6.97 -9.19 1.82
CA ASN A 14 -5.92 -10.12 2.23
C ASN A 14 -4.71 -9.42 2.82
N PHE A 15 -4.06 -10.03 3.81
CA PHE A 15 -2.90 -9.47 4.51
C PHE A 15 -1.77 -10.49 4.68
N GLY A 16 -0.60 -10.01 5.07
CA GLY A 16 0.60 -10.85 5.14
C GLY A 16 0.94 -11.45 3.78
N ALA A 17 1.41 -12.70 3.77
CA ALA A 17 1.80 -13.39 2.54
C ALA A 17 0.62 -13.63 1.58
N ALA A 18 -0.60 -13.81 2.08
CA ALA A 18 -1.79 -14.04 1.25
C ALA A 18 -2.13 -12.84 0.34
N ALA A 19 -1.69 -11.64 0.68
CA ALA A 19 -1.87 -10.45 -0.15
C ALA A 19 -0.94 -10.41 -1.39
N TRP A 20 0.08 -11.27 -1.45
CA TRP A 20 1.17 -11.20 -2.42
C TRP A 20 1.49 -12.55 -3.07
N PRO A 21 0.50 -13.25 -3.65
CA PRO A 21 0.66 -14.66 -4.09
C PRO A 21 1.76 -14.84 -5.15
N ARG A 22 1.96 -13.87 -6.05
CA ARG A 22 3.00 -13.96 -7.08
C ARG A 22 4.41 -13.62 -6.57
N GLN A 23 4.51 -12.83 -5.51
CA GLN A 23 5.78 -12.32 -5.00
C GLN A 23 6.47 -13.29 -4.03
N HIS A 24 5.83 -14.41 -3.62
CA HIS A 24 6.42 -15.40 -2.72
C HIS A 24 7.78 -15.91 -3.22
N GLY A 25 7.93 -16.12 -4.53
CA GLY A 25 9.20 -16.55 -5.12
C GLY A 25 10.37 -15.56 -4.93
N MET A 26 10.10 -14.30 -4.54
CA MET A 26 11.17 -13.34 -4.23
C MET A 26 11.97 -13.74 -2.99
N ALA A 27 11.40 -14.51 -2.07
CA ALA A 27 12.11 -15.06 -0.91
C ALA A 27 13.30 -15.97 -1.28
N LEU A 28 13.35 -16.47 -2.49
CA LEU A 28 14.52 -17.22 -2.98
C LEU A 28 15.76 -16.34 -3.16
N THR A 29 15.56 -15.07 -3.55
CA THR A 29 16.63 -14.11 -3.90
C THR A 29 16.82 -13.04 -2.84
N TYR A 30 15.75 -12.59 -2.20
CA TYR A 30 15.70 -11.51 -1.22
C TYR A 30 15.33 -12.02 0.17
N ASP A 31 15.63 -11.22 1.19
CA ASP A 31 15.02 -11.33 2.52
C ASP A 31 13.62 -10.69 2.45
N ALA A 32 12.63 -11.47 2.02
CA ALA A 32 11.29 -10.99 1.74
C ALA A 32 10.40 -11.08 2.98
N LEU A 33 9.92 -9.95 3.47
CA LEU A 33 9.02 -9.83 4.61
C LEU A 33 7.62 -9.40 4.13
N PHE A 34 6.62 -10.20 4.40
CA PHE A 34 5.21 -9.91 4.10
C PHE A 34 4.53 -9.45 5.38
N LEU A 35 4.42 -8.13 5.54
CA LEU A 35 3.95 -7.53 6.77
C LEU A 35 2.43 -7.74 6.98
N ARG A 36 2.04 -7.66 8.24
CA ARG A 36 0.67 -7.34 8.64
C ARG A 36 0.66 -5.91 9.15
N ARG A 37 -0.20 -5.09 8.61
CA ARG A 37 -0.43 -3.72 9.08
C ARG A 37 -1.08 -3.74 10.45
N HIS A 38 -1.01 -2.62 11.16
CA HIS A 38 -1.73 -2.43 12.41
C HIS A 38 -3.21 -2.80 12.26
N VAL A 39 -3.78 -3.46 13.23
CA VAL A 39 -5.15 -4.01 13.28
C VAL A 39 -5.47 -5.18 12.35
N PHE A 40 -4.54 -5.63 11.51
CA PHE A 40 -4.73 -6.79 10.65
C PHE A 40 -4.25 -8.07 11.36
N ASP A 41 -5.14 -8.64 12.13
CA ASP A 41 -4.95 -9.93 12.81
C ASP A 41 -6.05 -10.90 12.43
N ALA A 42 -5.75 -12.21 12.46
CA ALA A 42 -6.70 -13.26 12.10
C ALA A 42 -7.69 -13.58 13.24
N VAL A 43 -7.34 -13.23 14.46
CA VAL A 43 -8.08 -13.61 15.67
C VAL A 43 -8.52 -12.40 16.49
N ALA A 44 -7.61 -11.44 16.69
CA ALA A 44 -7.90 -10.25 17.49
C ALA A 44 -9.00 -9.38 16.88
N GLU A 45 -9.84 -8.81 17.73
CA GLU A 45 -10.86 -7.87 17.30
C GLU A 45 -10.22 -6.58 16.79
N PRO A 46 -10.65 -6.09 15.61
CA PRO A 46 -10.15 -4.86 15.04
C PRO A 46 -10.46 -3.64 15.93
N VAL A 47 -9.46 -2.76 16.04
CA VAL A 47 -9.56 -1.44 16.66
C VAL A 47 -9.33 -0.37 15.60
N GLU A 48 -9.38 0.91 15.95
CA GLU A 48 -9.11 2.00 15.01
C GLU A 48 -7.70 1.89 14.42
N SER A 49 -7.58 2.10 13.12
CA SER A 49 -6.28 2.07 12.43
C SER A 49 -5.46 3.33 12.74
N SER A 50 -4.15 3.21 12.61
CA SER A 50 -3.21 4.31 12.83
C SER A 50 -2.16 4.33 11.72
N PHE A 51 -2.05 5.44 11.01
CA PHE A 51 -1.02 5.64 9.99
C PHE A 51 0.39 5.58 10.59
N SER A 52 0.58 6.14 11.79
CA SER A 52 1.88 6.13 12.46
C SER A 52 2.29 4.73 12.91
N GLU A 53 1.36 3.92 13.42
CA GLU A 53 1.66 2.53 13.77
C GLU A 53 1.99 1.69 12.54
N ASP A 54 1.27 1.87 11.43
CA ASP A 54 1.59 1.21 10.17
C ASP A 54 2.99 1.60 9.65
N ALA A 55 3.35 2.89 9.70
CA ALA A 55 4.69 3.38 9.34
C ALA A 55 5.77 2.80 10.27
N ALA A 56 5.51 2.77 11.58
CA ALA A 56 6.43 2.20 12.56
C ALA A 56 6.68 0.69 12.32
N ILE A 57 5.66 -0.07 11.87
CA ILE A 57 5.82 -1.48 11.48
C ILE A 57 6.79 -1.59 10.29
N VAL A 58 6.65 -0.74 9.28
CA VAL A 58 7.56 -0.70 8.13
C VAL A 58 8.99 -0.38 8.59
N LEU A 59 9.16 0.66 9.40
CA LEU A 59 10.47 1.08 9.90
C LEU A 59 11.16 0.01 10.74
N ARG A 60 10.44 -0.63 11.67
CA ARG A 60 10.97 -1.75 12.45
C ARG A 60 11.44 -2.91 11.56
N SER A 61 10.73 -3.15 10.46
CA SER A 61 11.08 -4.19 9.50
C SER A 61 12.31 -3.86 8.65
N LEU A 62 12.66 -2.58 8.54
CA LEU A 62 13.85 -2.09 7.83
C LEU A 62 15.04 -1.86 8.78
N ALA A 63 14.84 -1.87 10.09
CA ALA A 63 15.91 -1.71 11.05
C ALA A 63 16.91 -2.87 10.99
N ASP A 64 18.14 -2.61 11.44
CA ASP A 64 19.15 -3.65 11.60
C ASP A 64 18.72 -4.63 12.70
N ASP A 65 18.63 -5.90 12.35
CA ASP A 65 18.31 -7.00 13.26
C ASP A 65 19.57 -7.76 13.73
N GLY A 66 20.75 -7.20 13.48
CA GLY A 66 22.04 -7.81 13.79
C GLY A 66 22.50 -8.88 12.79
N ARG A 67 21.76 -9.06 11.68
CA ARG A 67 22.06 -10.04 10.64
C ARG A 67 22.60 -9.45 9.35
N GLY A 68 22.57 -8.13 9.22
CA GLY A 68 22.99 -7.46 8.00
C GLY A 68 22.86 -5.94 8.07
N ALA A 69 23.00 -5.28 6.96
CA ALA A 69 22.83 -3.85 6.87
C ALA A 69 21.35 -3.45 7.03
N ALA A 70 21.09 -2.36 7.74
CA ALA A 70 19.77 -1.75 7.81
C ALA A 70 19.29 -1.26 6.43
N GLY A 71 17.98 -1.20 6.27
CA GLY A 71 17.31 -0.70 5.07
C GLY A 71 16.89 -1.78 4.09
N GLY A 72 16.06 -1.38 3.14
CA GLY A 72 15.52 -2.29 2.13
C GLY A 72 14.58 -1.61 1.13
N HIS A 73 14.08 -2.40 0.20
CA HIS A 73 13.05 -1.99 -0.75
C HIS A 73 11.67 -2.17 -0.11
N VAL A 74 10.76 -1.25 -0.37
CA VAL A 74 9.37 -1.34 0.10
C VAL A 74 8.43 -1.45 -1.10
N VAL A 75 7.59 -2.48 -1.10
CA VAL A 75 6.52 -2.70 -2.09
C VAL A 75 5.20 -2.58 -1.35
N ALA A 76 4.37 -1.63 -1.71
CA ALA A 76 3.17 -1.31 -0.96
C ALA A 76 1.94 -1.16 -1.87
N HIS A 77 0.81 -1.72 -1.46
CA HIS A 77 -0.44 -1.72 -2.20
C HIS A 77 -1.50 -0.86 -1.52
N SER A 78 -2.21 -0.05 -2.31
CA SER A 78 -3.36 0.73 -1.88
C SER A 78 -3.05 1.56 -0.62
N GLN A 79 -3.76 1.40 0.48
CA GLN A 79 -3.50 2.11 1.73
C GLN A 79 -2.16 1.73 2.39
N GLY A 80 -1.59 0.56 2.08
CA GLY A 80 -0.22 0.24 2.47
C GLY A 80 0.82 1.22 1.91
N ALA A 81 0.52 1.87 0.77
CA ALA A 81 1.38 2.91 0.20
C ALA A 81 1.48 4.15 1.11
N VAL A 82 0.43 4.47 1.87
CA VAL A 82 0.45 5.55 2.87
C VAL A 82 1.52 5.25 3.94
N ALA A 83 1.49 4.04 4.50
CA ALA A 83 2.47 3.60 5.50
C ALA A 83 3.91 3.62 4.95
N ALA A 84 4.10 3.16 3.71
CA ALA A 84 5.40 3.15 3.05
C ALA A 84 5.96 4.56 2.83
N MET A 85 5.10 5.51 2.42
CA MET A 85 5.51 6.91 2.22
C MET A 85 5.82 7.60 3.53
N LEU A 86 5.02 7.42 4.58
CA LEU A 86 5.29 7.98 5.91
C LEU A 86 6.62 7.44 6.46
N ALA A 87 6.88 6.14 6.33
CA ALA A 87 8.14 5.55 6.72
C ALA A 87 9.34 6.15 5.94
N ALA A 88 9.17 6.39 4.64
CA ALA A 88 10.20 6.98 3.80
C ALA A 88 10.44 8.47 4.11
N VAL A 89 9.42 9.23 4.53
CA VAL A 89 9.58 10.61 5.02
C VAL A 89 10.37 10.63 6.32
N GLU A 90 10.05 9.73 7.25
CA GLU A 90 10.69 9.67 8.56
C GLU A 90 12.14 9.17 8.48
N ARG A 91 12.41 8.12 7.69
CA ARG A 91 13.73 7.50 7.56
C ARG A 91 14.07 7.18 6.10
N PRO A 92 14.33 8.20 5.27
CA PRO A 92 14.67 8.02 3.86
C PRO A 92 15.97 7.23 3.65
N ASP A 93 16.86 7.23 4.62
CA ASP A 93 18.10 6.46 4.63
C ASP A 93 17.86 4.94 4.68
N LEU A 94 16.75 4.48 5.26
CA LEU A 94 16.38 3.07 5.34
C LEU A 94 15.58 2.59 4.12
N VAL A 95 15.02 3.48 3.31
CA VAL A 95 14.19 3.09 2.17
C VAL A 95 14.98 3.17 0.88
N PHE A 96 15.42 2.02 0.36
CA PHE A 96 16.23 1.95 -0.86
C PHE A 96 15.44 2.24 -2.13
N SER A 97 14.18 1.87 -2.15
CA SER A 97 13.19 2.25 -3.17
C SER A 97 11.78 2.04 -2.67
N LEU A 98 10.83 2.75 -3.28
CA LEU A 98 9.39 2.56 -3.13
C LEU A 98 8.81 1.96 -4.41
N THR A 99 8.01 0.91 -4.28
CA THR A 99 7.08 0.47 -5.32
C THR A 99 5.67 0.64 -4.80
N LEU A 100 4.94 1.58 -5.35
CA LEU A 100 3.60 1.96 -4.92
C LEU A 100 2.59 1.42 -5.93
N VAL A 101 1.83 0.42 -5.53
CA VAL A 101 0.85 -0.26 -6.38
C VAL A 101 -0.54 0.26 -6.07
N GLU A 102 -1.23 0.85 -7.06
CA GLU A 102 -2.56 1.46 -6.86
C GLU A 102 -2.60 2.31 -5.58
N PRO A 103 -1.69 3.29 -5.42
CA PRO A 103 -1.47 3.95 -4.14
C PRO A 103 -2.65 4.82 -3.71
N ALA A 104 -3.18 4.60 -2.50
CA ALA A 104 -4.21 5.45 -1.91
C ALA A 104 -3.62 6.73 -1.29
N CYS A 105 -2.71 7.41 -2.01
CA CYS A 105 -2.02 8.61 -1.54
C CYS A 105 -2.85 9.88 -1.78
N LEU A 106 -4.11 9.87 -1.36
CA LEU A 106 -5.14 10.86 -1.70
C LEU A 106 -4.84 12.27 -1.22
N SER A 107 -4.14 12.43 -0.11
CA SER A 107 -3.79 13.75 0.42
C SER A 107 -2.79 14.51 -0.46
N LEU A 108 -2.00 13.81 -1.28
CA LEU A 108 -1.06 14.45 -2.22
C LEU A 108 -1.76 15.12 -3.41
N THR A 109 -2.95 14.65 -3.75
CA THR A 109 -3.71 15.06 -4.93
C THR A 109 -5.10 15.60 -4.56
N ALA A 110 -5.26 16.05 -3.32
CA ALA A 110 -6.57 16.41 -2.74
C ALA A 110 -7.38 17.42 -3.58
N GLU A 111 -6.68 18.33 -4.26
CA GLU A 111 -7.30 19.38 -5.09
C GLU A 111 -7.45 18.96 -6.57
N LEU A 112 -6.98 17.77 -6.94
CA LEU A 112 -7.10 17.30 -8.32
C LEU A 112 -8.47 16.65 -8.56
N PRO A 113 -8.98 16.70 -9.81
CA PRO A 113 -10.38 16.37 -10.10
C PRO A 113 -10.84 14.98 -9.67
N ALA A 114 -10.08 13.93 -9.97
CA ALA A 114 -10.49 12.56 -9.66
C ALA A 114 -10.41 12.30 -8.14
N THR A 115 -9.39 12.81 -7.46
CA THR A 115 -9.26 12.71 -6.01
C THR A 115 -10.34 13.50 -5.28
N ALA A 116 -10.63 14.72 -5.73
CA ALA A 116 -11.70 15.56 -5.17
C ALA A 116 -13.06 14.89 -5.33
N ALA A 117 -13.34 14.32 -6.50
CA ALA A 117 -14.59 13.58 -6.77
C ALA A 117 -14.72 12.35 -5.88
N HIS A 118 -13.66 11.55 -5.75
CA HIS A 118 -13.63 10.39 -4.86
C HIS A 118 -13.87 10.79 -3.40
N ARG A 119 -13.19 11.83 -2.93
CA ARG A 119 -13.39 12.35 -1.58
C ARG A 119 -14.83 12.82 -1.36
N ALA A 120 -15.40 13.60 -2.29
CA ALA A 120 -16.79 14.06 -2.21
C ALA A 120 -17.80 12.89 -2.14
N LEU A 121 -17.52 11.78 -2.84
CA LEU A 121 -18.33 10.56 -2.81
C LEU A 121 -18.21 9.83 -1.45
N MET A 122 -17.02 9.73 -0.88
CA MET A 122 -16.73 8.86 0.25
C MET A 122 -16.79 9.55 1.61
N GLN A 123 -16.43 10.84 1.68
CA GLN A 123 -16.38 11.59 2.94
C GLN A 123 -17.69 11.52 3.73
N PRO A 124 -18.90 11.70 3.13
CA PRO A 124 -20.16 11.62 3.88
C PRO A 124 -20.40 10.26 4.55
N LEU A 125 -19.89 9.16 3.96
CA LEU A 125 -19.98 7.84 4.55
C LEU A 125 -19.06 7.72 5.78
N PHE A 126 -17.83 8.22 5.67
CA PHE A 126 -16.88 8.21 6.78
C PHE A 126 -17.29 9.12 7.94
N GLU A 127 -17.96 10.23 7.68
CA GLU A 127 -18.48 11.14 8.74
C GLU A 127 -19.54 10.47 9.62
N VAL A 128 -20.34 9.57 9.04
CA VAL A 128 -21.40 8.85 9.79
C VAL A 128 -20.97 7.44 10.23
N ARG A 129 -19.73 7.03 10.01
CA ARG A 129 -19.26 5.65 10.22
C ARG A 129 -19.49 5.10 11.62
N GLN A 130 -19.45 5.97 12.65
CA GLN A 130 -19.68 5.57 14.03
C GLN A 130 -21.16 5.31 14.34
N GLN A 131 -22.07 5.74 13.46
CA GLN A 131 -23.50 5.56 13.58
C GLN A 131 -23.98 4.29 12.83
N LEU A 132 -23.11 3.70 12.00
CA LEU A 132 -23.41 2.53 11.19
C LEU A 132 -22.87 1.25 11.82
N GLY A 133 -23.56 0.13 11.57
CA GLY A 133 -23.01 -1.19 11.80
C GLY A 133 -21.89 -1.52 10.81
N ASP A 134 -21.04 -2.49 11.16
CA ASP A 134 -19.91 -2.90 10.32
C ASP A 134 -20.35 -3.33 8.91
N GLU A 135 -21.42 -4.13 8.83
CA GLU A 135 -21.97 -4.63 7.56
C GLU A 135 -22.63 -3.52 6.73
N ASP A 136 -23.37 -2.61 7.37
CA ASP A 136 -24.02 -1.50 6.67
C ASP A 136 -22.99 -0.52 6.11
N PHE A 137 -21.93 -0.24 6.87
CA PHE A 137 -20.83 0.58 6.38
C PHE A 137 -20.15 -0.07 5.17
N GLN A 138 -19.86 -1.38 5.24
CA GLN A 138 -19.21 -2.09 4.14
C GLN A 138 -20.11 -2.15 2.90
N ARG A 139 -21.42 -2.35 3.07
CA ARG A 139 -22.41 -2.35 1.97
C ARG A 139 -22.42 -1.00 1.24
N GLU A 140 -22.47 0.10 1.99
CA GLU A 140 -22.41 1.44 1.42
C GLU A 140 -21.07 1.73 0.75
N PHE A 141 -19.97 1.28 1.34
CA PHE A 141 -18.64 1.41 0.75
C PHE A 141 -18.54 0.69 -0.60
N VAL A 142 -18.92 -0.58 -0.65
CA VAL A 142 -18.89 -1.41 -1.87
C VAL A 142 -19.77 -0.81 -2.96
N ARG A 143 -20.97 -0.36 -2.60
CA ARG A 143 -21.89 0.29 -3.53
C ARG A 143 -21.29 1.56 -4.14
N ARG A 144 -20.64 2.40 -3.34
CA ARG A 144 -20.06 3.67 -3.80
C ARG A 144 -18.78 3.48 -4.63
N VAL A 145 -17.91 2.58 -4.20
CA VAL A 145 -16.60 2.40 -4.85
C VAL A 145 -16.68 1.51 -6.08
N TYR A 146 -17.49 0.46 -6.03
CA TYR A 146 -17.52 -0.58 -7.06
C TYR A 146 -18.86 -0.66 -7.83
N ALA A 147 -19.84 0.16 -7.48
CA ALA A 147 -21.20 0.09 -8.02
C ALA A 147 -21.79 -1.34 -7.95
N ALA A 148 -21.49 -2.07 -6.88
CA ALA A 148 -21.86 -3.47 -6.68
C ALA A 148 -22.63 -3.66 -5.38
N ASP A 149 -23.38 -4.76 -5.31
CA ASP A 149 -24.07 -5.18 -4.10
C ASP A 149 -23.17 -6.09 -3.26
N LEU A 150 -23.15 -5.85 -1.95
CA LEU A 150 -22.48 -6.73 -1.01
C LEU A 150 -23.33 -7.96 -0.74
N GLN A 151 -22.73 -9.15 -0.85
CA GLN A 151 -23.33 -10.39 -0.37
C GLN A 151 -23.33 -10.40 1.18
N GLU A 152 -24.24 -11.22 1.77
CA GLU A 152 -24.28 -11.40 3.22
C GLU A 152 -22.94 -11.90 3.76
N LEU A 153 -22.50 -11.32 4.88
CA LEU A 153 -21.26 -11.69 5.55
C LEU A 153 -21.47 -12.97 6.36
N ALA A 154 -21.08 -14.09 5.80
CA ALA A 154 -21.33 -15.42 6.38
C ALA A 154 -20.30 -15.83 7.44
N THR A 155 -19.04 -15.39 7.30
CA THR A 155 -17.95 -15.87 8.14
C THR A 155 -17.47 -14.83 9.17
N PRO A 156 -16.90 -15.28 10.30
CA PRO A 156 -16.28 -14.37 11.28
C PRO A 156 -15.18 -13.51 10.68
N GLU A 157 -14.44 -14.01 9.69
CA GLU A 157 -13.38 -13.23 9.03
C GLU A 157 -13.96 -12.12 8.15
N GLU A 158 -15.04 -12.36 7.42
CA GLU A 158 -15.73 -11.32 6.66
C GLU A 158 -16.27 -10.22 7.58
N LYS A 159 -16.83 -10.59 8.73
CA LYS A 159 -17.31 -9.62 9.74
C LYS A 159 -16.16 -8.80 10.33
N ARG A 160 -15.03 -9.43 10.65
CA ARG A 160 -13.82 -8.69 11.07
C ARG A 160 -13.29 -7.79 9.98
N SER A 161 -13.35 -8.23 8.71
CA SER A 161 -12.94 -7.41 7.57
C SER A 161 -13.82 -6.17 7.41
N ALA A 162 -15.13 -6.32 7.55
CA ALA A 162 -16.08 -5.21 7.57
C ALA A 162 -15.77 -4.21 8.69
N ARG A 163 -15.51 -4.73 9.89
CA ARG A 163 -15.14 -3.90 11.04
C ARG A 163 -13.81 -3.16 10.82
N ARG A 164 -12.78 -3.83 10.28
CA ARG A 164 -11.53 -3.17 9.90
C ARG A 164 -11.75 -2.01 8.94
N LEU A 165 -12.57 -2.23 7.91
CA LEU A 165 -12.89 -1.21 6.92
C LEU A 165 -13.58 0.01 7.55
N ARG A 166 -14.56 -0.19 8.43
CA ARG A 166 -15.28 0.89 9.12
C ARG A 166 -14.37 1.68 10.08
N LEU A 167 -13.46 0.99 10.77
CA LEU A 167 -12.53 1.61 11.74
C LEU A 167 -11.26 2.17 11.07
N GLN A 168 -11.15 2.06 9.74
CA GLN A 168 -10.01 2.57 9.03
C GLN A 168 -10.02 4.09 8.95
N ALA A 169 -8.86 4.72 9.20
CA ALA A 169 -8.67 6.13 8.95
C ALA A 169 -8.74 6.41 7.45
N PRO A 170 -9.49 7.44 7.02
CA PRO A 170 -9.61 7.77 5.61
C PRO A 170 -8.26 8.24 5.03
N ALA A 171 -7.89 7.70 3.87
CA ALA A 171 -6.58 7.93 3.27
C ALA A 171 -6.28 9.41 2.93
N TRP A 172 -7.32 10.23 2.74
CA TRP A 172 -7.15 11.69 2.53
C TRP A 172 -6.75 12.46 3.78
N GLU A 173 -6.80 11.87 4.96
CA GLU A 173 -6.33 12.49 6.22
C GLU A 173 -4.85 12.19 6.51
N ALA A 174 -4.22 11.32 5.72
CA ALA A 174 -2.82 10.98 5.92
C ALA A 174 -1.92 12.19 5.65
N PRO A 175 -0.97 12.55 6.55
CA PRO A 175 -0.09 13.70 6.37
C PRO A 175 1.10 13.36 5.43
N LEU A 176 0.79 13.10 4.16
CA LEU A 176 1.80 12.70 3.18
C LEU A 176 2.58 13.87 2.61
N HIS A 177 3.86 13.61 2.32
CA HIS A 177 4.76 14.50 1.62
C HIS A 177 5.56 13.71 0.57
N ILE A 178 6.01 14.38 -0.48
CA ILE A 178 6.94 13.80 -1.44
C ILE A 178 8.28 13.53 -0.75
N VAL A 179 8.87 12.36 -1.04
CA VAL A 179 10.17 11.93 -0.50
C VAL A 179 11.24 12.10 -1.59
N PRO A 180 12.00 13.21 -1.58
CA PRO A 180 13.03 13.42 -2.60
C PRO A 180 14.15 12.36 -2.50
N GLY A 181 14.66 11.96 -3.66
CA GLY A 181 15.85 11.10 -3.73
C GLY A 181 15.61 9.61 -3.51
N VAL A 182 14.41 9.18 -3.11
CA VAL A 182 14.06 7.76 -3.02
C VAL A 182 13.54 7.29 -4.38
N PRO A 183 14.23 6.38 -5.09
CA PRO A 183 13.74 5.83 -6.35
C PRO A 183 12.35 5.24 -6.17
N THR A 184 11.39 5.69 -6.97
CA THR A 184 9.97 5.29 -6.83
C THR A 184 9.42 4.76 -8.16
N LEU A 185 8.74 3.62 -8.10
CA LEU A 185 7.90 3.08 -9.15
C LEU A 185 6.44 3.15 -8.70
N VAL A 186 5.57 3.72 -9.53
CA VAL A 186 4.12 3.61 -9.39
C VAL A 186 3.61 2.58 -10.40
N LEU A 187 2.81 1.62 -9.93
CA LEU A 187 2.21 0.58 -10.76
C LEU A 187 0.69 0.69 -10.66
N THR A 188 0.02 0.95 -11.78
CA THR A 188 -1.45 1.06 -11.82
C THR A 188 -2.07 0.02 -12.75
N GLY A 189 -3.38 -0.18 -12.60
CA GLY A 189 -4.16 -1.10 -13.42
C GLY A 189 -4.80 -0.47 -14.65
N GLY A 190 -4.75 0.85 -14.78
CA GLY A 190 -5.36 1.58 -15.91
C GLY A 190 -6.89 1.54 -15.94
N TRP A 191 -7.55 1.30 -14.81
CA TRP A 191 -9.00 1.08 -14.72
C TRP A 191 -9.76 2.20 -14.02
N GLU A 192 -9.10 2.96 -13.15
CA GLU A 192 -9.72 3.97 -12.30
C GLU A 192 -8.95 5.30 -12.40
N PRO A 193 -9.60 6.41 -12.83
CA PRO A 193 -8.96 7.71 -12.97
C PRO A 193 -8.24 8.22 -11.72
N LEU A 194 -8.73 7.87 -10.53
CA LEU A 194 -8.13 8.23 -9.26
C LEU A 194 -6.66 7.81 -9.15
N TYR A 195 -6.37 6.55 -9.48
CA TYR A 195 -5.00 6.03 -9.36
C TYR A 195 -4.08 6.53 -10.47
N GLU A 196 -4.64 6.79 -11.66
CA GLU A 196 -3.89 7.37 -12.77
C GLU A 196 -3.52 8.85 -12.47
N GLU A 197 -4.41 9.60 -11.83
CA GLU A 197 -4.15 10.97 -11.38
C GLU A 197 -3.03 11.03 -10.33
N ILE A 198 -3.09 10.16 -9.32
CA ILE A 198 -2.02 10.03 -8.30
C ILE A 198 -0.70 9.61 -8.96
N ALA A 199 -0.73 8.66 -9.90
CA ALA A 199 0.46 8.23 -10.63
C ALA A 199 1.07 9.35 -11.49
N ALA A 200 0.23 10.15 -12.15
CA ALA A 200 0.68 11.31 -12.92
C ALA A 200 1.37 12.34 -12.03
N TYR A 201 0.78 12.67 -10.89
CA TYR A 201 1.37 13.58 -9.90
C TYR A 201 2.72 13.07 -9.40
N LEU A 202 2.80 11.79 -8.99
CA LEU A 202 4.05 11.20 -8.52
C LEU A 202 5.12 11.14 -9.62
N ARG A 203 4.73 10.94 -10.88
CA ARG A 203 5.64 10.98 -12.03
C ARG A 203 6.25 12.38 -12.22
N GLU A 204 5.48 13.44 -12.05
CA GLU A 204 5.98 14.83 -12.12
C GLU A 204 7.02 15.12 -11.01
N THR A 205 6.96 14.40 -9.91
CA THR A 205 7.93 14.49 -8.81
C THR A 205 9.11 13.51 -8.95
N GLY A 206 9.22 12.81 -10.10
CA GLY A 206 10.36 11.95 -10.44
C GLY A 206 10.13 10.45 -10.31
N ALA A 207 8.93 9.99 -9.98
CA ALA A 207 8.62 8.57 -9.98
C ALA A 207 8.52 8.01 -11.41
N ARG A 208 8.82 6.72 -11.58
CA ARG A 208 8.49 5.98 -12.79
C ARG A 208 7.05 5.49 -12.70
N HIS A 209 6.33 5.46 -13.81
CA HIS A 209 4.99 4.89 -13.88
C HIS A 209 4.94 3.72 -14.87
N ARG A 210 4.20 2.67 -14.51
CA ARG A 210 3.86 1.52 -15.35
C ARG A 210 2.40 1.15 -15.15
N ILE A 211 1.75 0.75 -16.24
CA ILE A 211 0.41 0.20 -16.22
C ILE A 211 0.53 -1.31 -16.48
N ALA A 212 -0.19 -2.13 -15.72
CA ALA A 212 -0.28 -3.57 -15.95
C ALA A 212 -1.71 -4.03 -15.73
N ALA A 213 -2.15 -5.07 -16.42
CA ALA A 213 -3.49 -5.63 -16.28
C ALA A 213 -3.75 -6.11 -14.84
N GLY A 214 -5.02 -6.07 -14.40
CA GLY A 214 -5.41 -6.61 -13.09
C GLY A 214 -6.25 -5.65 -12.23
N GLY A 215 -6.70 -4.52 -12.78
CA GLY A 215 -7.52 -3.54 -12.08
C GLY A 215 -6.81 -3.07 -10.82
N HIS A 216 -7.49 -3.14 -9.66
CA HIS A 216 -6.89 -2.73 -8.38
C HIS A 216 -5.73 -3.63 -7.90
N ARG A 217 -5.45 -4.75 -8.59
CA ARG A 217 -4.36 -5.67 -8.19
C ARG A 217 -3.41 -5.98 -9.36
N PRO A 218 -2.79 -4.96 -10.00
CA PRO A 218 -1.90 -5.17 -11.14
C PRO A 218 -0.65 -6.00 -10.77
N GLN A 219 -0.23 -6.02 -9.50
CA GLN A 219 0.87 -6.86 -8.99
C GLN A 219 0.61 -8.37 -9.13
N ASP A 220 -0.65 -8.78 -9.27
CA ASP A 220 -1.02 -10.19 -9.45
C ASP A 220 -0.92 -10.64 -10.91
N SER A 221 -0.71 -9.72 -11.85
CA SER A 221 -0.40 -10.04 -13.24
C SER A 221 1.07 -10.42 -13.43
N ALA A 222 1.35 -11.15 -14.51
CA ALA A 222 2.74 -11.49 -14.86
C ALA A 222 3.57 -10.24 -15.23
N GLU A 223 2.93 -9.24 -15.80
CA GLU A 223 3.56 -7.96 -16.17
C GLU A 223 3.89 -7.13 -14.93
N GLY A 224 2.93 -6.99 -14.01
CA GLY A 224 3.14 -6.28 -12.76
C GLY A 224 4.21 -6.90 -11.88
N ASP A 225 4.22 -8.24 -11.75
CA ASP A 225 5.29 -8.94 -11.02
C ASP A 225 6.66 -8.71 -11.65
N ARG A 226 6.75 -8.75 -13.00
CA ARG A 226 8.01 -8.44 -13.69
C ARG A 226 8.45 -7.00 -13.49
N ALA A 227 7.52 -6.03 -13.51
CA ALA A 227 7.84 -4.62 -13.29
C ALA A 227 8.43 -4.40 -11.89
N ILE A 228 7.83 -4.99 -10.85
CA ILE A 228 8.32 -4.95 -9.47
C ILE A 228 9.75 -5.51 -9.37
N ARG A 229 9.95 -6.74 -9.87
CA ARG A 229 11.26 -7.42 -9.82
C ARG A 229 12.35 -6.68 -10.59
N SER A 230 12.03 -6.18 -11.79
CA SER A 230 12.97 -5.43 -12.60
C SER A 230 13.42 -4.15 -11.92
N PHE A 231 12.47 -3.38 -11.39
CA PHE A 231 12.75 -2.13 -10.70
C PHE A 231 13.63 -2.34 -9.45
N ILE A 232 13.28 -3.29 -8.59
CA ILE A 232 14.09 -3.63 -7.41
C ILE A 232 15.50 -4.04 -7.84
N GLY A 233 15.62 -4.91 -8.85
CA GLY A 233 16.92 -5.36 -9.35
C GLY A 233 17.78 -4.24 -9.94
N GLU A 234 17.18 -3.28 -10.64
CA GLU A 234 17.89 -2.10 -11.17
C GLU A 234 18.43 -1.23 -10.04
N VAL A 235 17.59 -0.90 -9.04
CA VAL A 235 18.02 -0.08 -7.89
C VAL A 235 19.11 -0.80 -7.08
N SER A 236 18.96 -2.10 -6.86
CA SER A 236 19.97 -2.92 -6.15
C SER A 236 21.34 -2.84 -6.84
N ARG A 237 21.38 -3.03 -8.16
CA ARG A 237 22.64 -2.92 -8.93
C ARG A 237 23.25 -1.52 -8.85
N SER A 238 22.43 -0.48 -9.01
CA SER A 238 22.89 0.91 -8.93
C SER A 238 23.49 1.26 -7.56
N ARG A 239 22.90 0.74 -6.48
CA ARG A 239 23.43 0.94 -5.12
C ARG A 239 24.75 0.21 -4.90
N SER A 240 24.85 -1.04 -5.36
CA SER A 240 26.10 -1.81 -5.26
C SER A 240 27.25 -1.14 -6.01
N ALA A 241 26.99 -0.58 -7.18
CA ALA A 241 28.00 0.14 -7.97
C ALA A 241 28.45 1.46 -7.33
N LYS A 242 27.65 2.09 -6.46
CA LYS A 242 28.03 3.32 -5.73
C LYS A 242 28.78 3.02 -4.43
N ALA A 243 28.70 1.80 -3.92
CA ALA A 243 29.37 1.37 -2.69
C ALA A 243 30.75 0.73 -2.95
N SER A 244 31.07 0.47 -4.23
CA SER A 244 32.38 -0.04 -4.70
C SER A 244 33.29 1.09 -5.10
#